data_6b097c06ce62549d3151c236726b6776
#
_entry.id   6b097c06ce62549d3151c236726b6776
#
_cell.length_a   1.000
_cell.length_b   1.000
_cell.length_c   1.000
_cell.angle_alpha   90.00
_cell.angle_beta   90.00
_cell.angle_gamma   90.00
#
_symmetry.space_group_name_H-M   'P 1'
#
loop_
_entity.id
_entity.type
_entity.pdbx_description
1 polymer ?
#
loop_
_entity_poly.entity_id
_entity_poly.type
_entity_poly.pdbx_seq_one_letter_code
_entity_poly.pdbx_strand_id
1 'polypeptide(L)'
;MERTFVAIPSNDKDTSMHLEIYAPEYKGNLKGLIQICHGMTEYMGRYVEFAKYFTSRGYIVFGNDIISHGHSTTPRSSCLYINDWNDTVKDMVSAREYVARKYPNLPIYLLGFSLGSFIVRTTHDLTPYKKEILIGTGAQSAFLMRIMRTWIGKKYTGRMSCASDKIHDLMFGTYGKKFKGRPANYWLLTDNEKRKEYTGDILIRQDVSPAFFCEFSKGMECASRNLKNPNNTIPTLFLYGKKDPVSGFGKGIRKVYKAYKENNPDTGIRSFPGTHDILHDSMYESIFKTIADYLRK
;
A
#
# COMPACT_ATOMS: atom_id res chain seq x y z
N MET A 1 0.35 -18.48 -15.75
CA MET A 1 0.68 -17.94 -14.42
C MET A 1 0.08 -18.84 -13.35
N GLU A 2 0.93 -19.42 -12.52
CA GLU A 2 0.52 -20.19 -11.32
C GLU A 2 0.17 -19.23 -10.20
N ARG A 3 -0.91 -19.48 -9.47
CA ARG A 3 -1.32 -18.71 -8.29
C ARG A 3 -1.35 -19.64 -7.08
N THR A 4 -0.64 -19.29 -6.03
CA THR A 4 -0.55 -20.07 -4.79
C THR A 4 -0.99 -19.22 -3.61
N PHE A 5 -1.75 -19.79 -2.71
CA PHE A 5 -2.19 -19.20 -1.45
C PHE A 5 -1.53 -19.90 -0.28
N VAL A 6 -1.07 -19.12 0.68
CA VAL A 6 -0.44 -19.63 1.90
C VAL A 6 -0.93 -18.83 3.10
N ALA A 7 -1.36 -19.53 4.15
CA ALA A 7 -1.58 -18.89 5.44
C ALA A 7 -0.26 -18.90 6.22
N ILE A 8 0.22 -17.75 6.62
CA ILE A 8 1.42 -17.62 7.48
C ILE A 8 1.06 -16.89 8.77
N PRO A 9 1.72 -17.22 9.91
CA PRO A 9 1.45 -16.54 11.17
C PRO A 9 1.66 -15.03 11.03
N SER A 10 0.72 -14.25 11.57
CA SER A 10 0.88 -12.80 11.72
C SER A 10 1.66 -12.48 13.00
N ASN A 11 2.34 -11.34 13.00
CA ASN A 11 2.93 -10.77 14.21
C ASN A 11 1.86 -10.20 15.17
N ASP A 12 0.65 -9.94 14.66
CA ASP A 12 -0.52 -9.70 15.49
C ASP A 12 -1.01 -11.04 16.04
N LYS A 13 -0.67 -11.33 17.29
CA LYS A 13 -0.95 -12.62 17.97
C LYS A 13 -2.36 -13.13 17.73
N ASP A 14 -2.49 -14.44 17.61
CA ASP A 14 -3.74 -15.18 17.39
C ASP A 14 -4.37 -14.95 16.00
N THR A 15 -3.61 -14.43 15.03
CA THR A 15 -4.07 -14.25 13.66
C THR A 15 -3.11 -14.87 12.66
N SER A 16 -3.61 -15.13 11.45
CA SER A 16 -2.80 -15.51 10.30
C SER A 16 -3.06 -14.54 9.16
N MET A 17 -2.04 -14.28 8.35
CA MET A 17 -2.18 -13.50 7.14
C MET A 17 -2.24 -14.38 5.90
N HIS A 18 -3.08 -13.99 4.97
CA HIS A 18 -3.21 -14.59 3.65
C HIS A 18 -2.10 -14.05 2.75
N LEU A 19 -1.22 -14.93 2.28
CA LEU A 19 -0.14 -14.60 1.36
C LEU A 19 -0.48 -15.16 -0.01
N GLU A 20 -0.43 -14.32 -1.04
CA GLU A 20 -0.57 -14.72 -2.43
C GLU A 20 0.77 -14.64 -3.17
N ILE A 21 1.05 -15.69 -3.97
CA ILE A 21 2.24 -15.78 -4.80
C ILE A 21 1.82 -16.11 -6.23
N TYR A 22 2.21 -15.28 -7.16
CA TYR A 22 1.99 -15.43 -8.59
C TYR A 22 3.32 -15.71 -9.26
N ALA A 23 3.47 -16.89 -9.85
CA ALA A 23 4.71 -17.31 -10.50
C ALA A 23 4.50 -17.57 -12.01
N PRO A 24 5.53 -17.36 -12.85
CA PRO A 24 5.50 -17.85 -14.21
C PRO A 24 5.29 -19.37 -14.26
N GLU A 25 4.51 -19.88 -15.20
CA GLU A 25 4.38 -21.33 -15.44
C GLU A 25 5.72 -21.95 -15.83
N TYR A 26 6.46 -21.23 -16.67
CA TYR A 26 7.82 -21.62 -17.04
C TYR A 26 8.86 -20.89 -16.19
N LYS A 27 9.62 -21.63 -15.38
CA LYS A 27 10.57 -21.11 -14.39
C LYS A 27 12.00 -20.92 -14.94
N GLY A 28 12.19 -20.84 -16.26
CA GLY A 28 13.52 -20.90 -16.87
C GLY A 28 14.45 -19.73 -16.51
N ASN A 29 14.02 -18.49 -16.60
CA ASN A 29 14.89 -17.33 -16.35
C ASN A 29 14.17 -16.28 -15.49
N LEU A 30 14.12 -16.53 -14.18
CA LEU A 30 13.51 -15.62 -13.23
C LEU A 30 14.39 -14.38 -13.03
N LYS A 31 13.79 -13.19 -13.12
CA LYS A 31 14.47 -11.90 -13.03
C LYS A 31 14.44 -11.28 -11.64
N GLY A 32 13.52 -11.73 -10.79
CA GLY A 32 13.37 -11.20 -9.45
C GLY A 32 11.98 -11.38 -8.87
N LEU A 33 11.83 -10.92 -7.65
CA LEU A 33 10.61 -10.96 -6.84
C LEU A 33 10.06 -9.54 -6.72
N ILE A 34 8.76 -9.36 -6.94
CA ILE A 34 8.08 -8.07 -6.71
C ILE A 34 7.11 -8.28 -5.56
N GLN A 35 7.43 -7.72 -4.41
CA GLN A 35 6.53 -7.68 -3.27
C GLN A 35 5.58 -6.49 -3.40
N ILE A 36 4.29 -6.72 -3.17
CA ILE A 36 3.25 -5.69 -3.13
C ILE A 36 2.76 -5.52 -1.71
N CYS A 37 2.77 -4.28 -1.25
CA CYS A 37 2.07 -3.82 -0.06
C CYS A 37 0.88 -2.98 -0.52
N HIS A 38 -0.32 -3.55 -0.45
CA HIS A 38 -1.54 -2.98 -1.02
C HIS A 38 -2.09 -1.78 -0.24
N GLY A 39 -3.09 -1.10 -0.80
CA GLY A 39 -3.74 0.06 -0.21
C GLY A 39 -4.77 -0.29 0.86
N MET A 40 -5.33 0.74 1.48
CA MET A 40 -6.44 0.59 2.41
C MET A 40 -7.70 0.13 1.68
N THR A 41 -8.54 -0.64 2.35
CA THR A 41 -9.81 -1.17 1.84
C THR A 41 -9.71 -2.24 0.76
N GLU A 42 -8.52 -2.53 0.25
CA GLU A 42 -8.27 -3.51 -0.81
C GLU A 42 -7.47 -4.73 -0.33
N TYR A 43 -7.05 -5.61 -1.24
CA TYR A 43 -6.36 -6.86 -0.96
C TYR A 43 -5.56 -7.34 -2.17
N MET A 44 -4.69 -8.35 -1.99
CA MET A 44 -3.79 -8.86 -3.03
C MET A 44 -4.51 -9.38 -4.28
N GLY A 45 -5.72 -9.93 -4.15
CA GLY A 45 -6.48 -10.42 -5.30
C GLY A 45 -6.77 -9.37 -6.36
N ARG A 46 -6.74 -8.08 -6.04
CA ARG A 46 -6.90 -7.00 -7.03
C ARG A 46 -5.71 -6.84 -7.97
N TYR A 47 -4.55 -7.37 -7.62
CA TYR A 47 -3.31 -7.24 -8.39
C TYR A 47 -3.11 -8.35 -9.44
N VAL A 48 -4.13 -9.11 -9.78
CA VAL A 48 -4.04 -10.21 -10.78
C VAL A 48 -3.56 -9.71 -12.14
N GLU A 49 -4.04 -8.57 -12.63
CA GLU A 49 -3.59 -8.02 -13.92
C GLU A 49 -2.13 -7.54 -13.87
N PHE A 50 -1.73 -6.94 -12.76
CA PHE A 50 -0.34 -6.62 -12.49
C PHE A 50 0.53 -7.89 -12.48
N ALA A 51 0.07 -8.92 -11.78
CA ALA A 51 0.78 -10.19 -11.69
C ALA A 51 0.92 -10.87 -13.07
N LYS A 52 -0.14 -10.91 -13.89
CA LYS A 52 -0.08 -11.44 -15.27
C LYS A 52 0.98 -10.70 -16.10
N TYR A 53 0.99 -9.37 -16.02
CA TYR A 53 1.94 -8.55 -16.77
C TYR A 53 3.39 -8.80 -16.38
N PHE A 54 3.69 -8.96 -15.09
CA PHE A 54 5.06 -9.15 -14.62
C PHE A 54 5.51 -10.60 -14.65
N THR A 55 4.63 -11.58 -14.42
CA THR A 55 4.98 -13.01 -14.56
C THR A 55 5.29 -13.38 -15.99
N SER A 56 4.58 -12.81 -16.98
CA SER A 56 4.93 -13.01 -18.41
C SER A 56 6.31 -12.44 -18.78
N ARG A 57 6.92 -11.65 -17.90
CA ARG A 57 8.26 -11.05 -18.06
C ARG A 57 9.32 -11.68 -17.17
N GLY A 58 9.00 -12.79 -16.49
CA GLY A 58 9.92 -13.56 -15.66
C GLY A 58 10.05 -13.05 -14.21
N TYR A 59 9.12 -12.24 -13.72
CA TYR A 59 9.07 -11.87 -12.30
C TYR A 59 8.09 -12.76 -11.54
N ILE A 60 8.37 -13.03 -10.29
CA ILE A 60 7.39 -13.54 -9.33
C ILE A 60 6.79 -12.34 -8.62
N VAL A 61 5.46 -12.28 -8.54
CA VAL A 61 4.73 -11.22 -7.82
C VAL A 61 4.10 -11.83 -6.57
N PHE A 62 4.23 -11.18 -5.45
CA PHE A 62 3.65 -11.67 -4.20
C PHE A 62 3.29 -10.53 -3.24
N GLY A 63 2.46 -10.83 -2.27
CA GLY A 63 2.13 -9.94 -1.17
C GLY A 63 1.13 -10.59 -0.23
N ASN A 64 1.07 -10.13 0.98
CA ASN A 64 0.06 -10.55 1.94
C ASN A 64 -1.09 -9.55 2.00
N ASP A 65 -2.29 -10.03 2.24
CA ASP A 65 -3.38 -9.18 2.69
C ASP A 65 -3.02 -8.62 4.07
N ILE A 66 -3.07 -7.28 4.20
CA ILE A 66 -2.83 -6.61 5.49
C ILE A 66 -3.91 -7.07 6.47
N ILE A 67 -3.58 -7.22 7.74
CA ILE A 67 -4.53 -7.63 8.79
C ILE A 67 -5.83 -6.82 8.69
N SER A 68 -6.96 -7.48 8.84
CA SER A 68 -8.35 -7.01 8.65
C SER A 68 -8.74 -6.64 7.21
N HIS A 69 -7.87 -6.86 6.23
CA HIS A 69 -8.17 -6.69 4.81
C HIS A 69 -8.33 -8.06 4.12
N GLY A 70 -9.09 -8.09 3.02
CA GLY A 70 -9.24 -9.27 2.19
C GLY A 70 -9.52 -10.54 3.01
N HIS A 71 -8.65 -11.54 2.84
CA HIS A 71 -8.71 -12.83 3.53
C HIS A 71 -7.95 -12.87 4.88
N SER A 72 -7.17 -11.83 5.21
CA SER A 72 -6.47 -11.72 6.51
C SER A 72 -7.39 -11.14 7.56
N THR A 73 -8.28 -11.99 8.10
CA THR A 73 -9.26 -11.57 9.13
C THR A 73 -8.65 -11.57 10.53
N THR A 74 -9.24 -10.79 11.43
CA THR A 74 -8.90 -10.78 12.85
C THR A 74 -10.14 -11.06 13.70
N PRO A 75 -10.04 -11.85 14.77
CA PRO A 75 -11.18 -12.07 15.69
C PRO A 75 -11.54 -10.82 16.50
N ARG A 76 -10.68 -9.79 16.50
CA ARG A 76 -10.86 -8.58 17.31
C ARG A 76 -11.86 -7.59 16.73
N SER A 77 -12.12 -7.66 15.41
CA SER A 77 -12.99 -6.70 14.74
C SER A 77 -13.54 -7.24 13.42
N SER A 78 -14.78 -6.90 13.12
CA SER A 78 -15.40 -7.15 11.80
C SER A 78 -15.14 -6.06 10.76
N CYS A 79 -14.49 -4.96 11.16
CA CYS A 79 -14.12 -3.83 10.29
C CYS A 79 -12.60 -3.71 10.16
N LEU A 80 -12.13 -2.74 9.40
CA LEU A 80 -10.70 -2.44 9.31
C LEU A 80 -10.15 -2.09 10.70
N TYR A 81 -9.16 -2.88 11.13
CA TYR A 81 -8.58 -2.84 12.46
C TYR A 81 -7.08 -3.15 12.38
N ILE A 82 -6.27 -2.37 13.04
CA ILE A 82 -4.84 -2.64 13.29
C ILE A 82 -4.63 -2.51 14.80
N ASN A 83 -4.02 -3.53 15.39
CA ASN A 83 -3.70 -3.53 16.81
C ASN A 83 -2.40 -2.78 17.11
N ASP A 84 -1.37 -3.01 16.34
CA ASP A 84 -0.10 -2.27 16.36
C ASP A 84 0.44 -2.10 14.94
N TRP A 85 0.79 -0.88 14.57
CA TRP A 85 1.42 -0.57 13.29
C TRP A 85 2.70 -1.37 13.03
N ASN A 86 3.51 -1.59 14.08
CA ASN A 86 4.75 -2.32 13.93
C ASN A 86 4.54 -3.79 13.57
N ASP A 87 3.45 -4.41 14.02
CA ASP A 87 3.14 -5.79 13.65
C ASP A 87 2.74 -5.88 12.17
N THR A 88 1.98 -4.91 11.66
CA THR A 88 1.70 -4.81 10.21
C THR A 88 2.99 -4.69 9.38
N VAL A 89 3.96 -3.92 9.86
CA VAL A 89 5.27 -3.76 9.20
C VAL A 89 6.06 -5.08 9.25
N LYS A 90 6.10 -5.77 10.39
CA LYS A 90 6.76 -7.08 10.53
C LYS A 90 6.09 -8.15 9.67
N ASP A 91 4.77 -8.12 9.52
CA ASP A 91 4.03 -9.03 8.66
C ASP A 91 4.48 -8.94 7.22
N MET A 92 4.67 -7.73 6.70
CA MET A 92 5.23 -7.51 5.38
C MET A 92 6.64 -8.11 5.26
N VAL A 93 7.48 -7.96 6.29
CA VAL A 93 8.82 -8.55 6.34
C VAL A 93 8.75 -10.09 6.39
N SER A 94 7.88 -10.66 7.20
CA SER A 94 7.67 -12.12 7.30
C SER A 94 7.23 -12.73 5.97
N ALA A 95 6.33 -12.05 5.25
CA ALA A 95 5.91 -12.46 3.90
C ALA A 95 7.10 -12.46 2.91
N ARG A 96 7.93 -11.40 2.95
CA ARG A 96 9.17 -11.31 2.16
C ARG A 96 10.11 -12.48 2.44
N GLU A 97 10.39 -12.73 3.71
CA GLU A 97 11.31 -13.80 4.10
C GLU A 97 10.82 -15.19 3.71
N TYR A 98 9.51 -15.43 3.83
CA TYR A 98 8.90 -16.68 3.37
C TYR A 98 9.16 -16.92 1.88
N VAL A 99 8.90 -15.91 1.04
CA VAL A 99 9.07 -16.04 -0.42
C VAL A 99 10.55 -16.06 -0.81
N ALA A 100 11.41 -15.28 -0.14
CA ALA A 100 12.84 -15.27 -0.38
C ALA A 100 13.48 -16.65 -0.10
N ARG A 101 13.02 -17.37 0.91
CA ARG A 101 13.48 -18.76 1.17
C ARG A 101 13.04 -19.74 0.06
N LYS A 102 11.85 -19.53 -0.51
CA LYS A 102 11.34 -20.38 -1.60
C LYS A 102 12.05 -20.11 -2.93
N TYR A 103 12.53 -18.87 -3.13
CA TYR A 103 13.20 -18.42 -4.35
C TYR A 103 14.49 -17.66 -4.01
N PRO A 104 15.54 -18.40 -3.58
CA PRO A 104 16.78 -17.78 -3.11
C PRO A 104 17.54 -17.08 -4.26
N ASN A 105 18.40 -16.14 -3.89
CA ASN A 105 19.32 -15.42 -4.78
C ASN A 105 18.67 -14.51 -5.85
N LEU A 106 17.37 -14.28 -5.78
CA LEU A 106 16.69 -13.34 -6.66
C LEU A 106 16.63 -11.94 -6.03
N PRO A 107 16.84 -10.88 -6.83
CA PRO A 107 16.64 -9.52 -6.34
C PRO A 107 15.18 -9.30 -5.96
N ILE A 108 14.95 -8.59 -4.86
CA ILE A 108 13.60 -8.28 -4.36
C ILE A 108 13.32 -6.79 -4.55
N TYR A 109 12.19 -6.51 -5.15
CA TYR A 109 11.65 -5.17 -5.38
C TYR A 109 10.40 -4.99 -4.54
N LEU A 110 10.15 -3.77 -4.07
CA LEU A 110 9.01 -3.47 -3.20
C LEU A 110 8.12 -2.41 -3.84
N LEU A 111 6.82 -2.72 -3.94
CA LEU A 111 5.80 -1.78 -4.37
C LEU A 111 4.85 -1.50 -3.21
N GLY A 112 4.69 -0.23 -2.84
CA GLY A 112 3.69 0.21 -1.87
C GLY A 112 2.68 1.16 -2.51
N PHE A 113 1.39 0.83 -2.39
CA PHE A 113 0.31 1.69 -2.84
C PHE A 113 -0.46 2.29 -1.66
N SER A 114 -0.71 3.60 -1.67
CA SER A 114 -1.53 4.28 -0.66
C SER A 114 -1.10 3.94 0.77
N LEU A 115 -1.95 3.27 1.59
CA LEU A 115 -1.58 2.74 2.92
C LEU A 115 -0.27 1.96 2.86
N GLY A 116 -0.12 1.05 1.89
CA GLY A 116 1.09 0.26 1.71
C GLY A 116 2.33 1.13 1.48
N SER A 117 2.19 2.29 0.84
CA SER A 117 3.32 3.22 0.66
C SER A 117 3.81 3.83 1.99
N PHE A 118 2.94 4.00 2.97
CA PHE A 118 3.34 4.43 4.31
C PHE A 118 4.00 3.30 5.09
N ILE A 119 3.52 2.05 4.93
CA ILE A 119 4.18 0.86 5.51
C ILE A 119 5.60 0.76 4.97
N VAL A 120 5.78 0.80 3.65
CA VAL A 120 7.10 0.75 2.99
C VAL A 120 8.03 1.84 3.53
N ARG A 121 7.57 3.06 3.69
CA ARG A 121 8.36 4.18 4.22
C ARG A 121 8.77 4.03 5.69
N THR A 122 8.29 3.01 6.37
CA THR A 122 8.67 2.69 7.75
C THR A 122 9.58 1.45 7.86
N THR A 123 9.99 0.85 6.72
CA THR A 123 10.75 -0.42 6.67
C THR A 123 12.20 -0.28 6.26
N HIS A 124 12.70 0.90 5.95
CA HIS A 124 14.04 1.12 5.38
C HIS A 124 15.20 0.48 6.15
N ASP A 125 15.06 0.36 7.47
CA ASP A 125 16.12 -0.22 8.33
C ASP A 125 15.95 -1.73 8.56
N LEU A 126 14.90 -2.36 8.04
CA LEU A 126 14.54 -3.72 8.40
C LEU A 126 14.99 -4.78 7.38
N THR A 127 14.99 -4.44 6.09
CA THR A 127 15.28 -5.42 5.03
C THR A 127 15.84 -4.76 3.77
N PRO A 128 16.82 -5.38 3.10
CA PRO A 128 17.35 -4.84 1.86
C PRO A 128 16.40 -5.16 0.70
N TYR A 129 15.91 -4.11 0.02
CA TYR A 129 15.28 -4.17 -1.30
C TYR A 129 16.20 -3.56 -2.34
N LYS A 130 16.17 -4.10 -3.55
CA LYS A 130 17.00 -3.56 -4.65
C LYS A 130 16.47 -2.23 -5.15
N LYS A 131 15.15 -2.08 -5.25
CA LYS A 131 14.44 -0.84 -5.62
C LYS A 131 13.06 -0.82 -4.99
N GLU A 132 12.52 0.39 -4.87
CA GLU A 132 11.16 0.64 -4.37
C GLU A 132 10.32 1.40 -5.39
N ILE A 133 9.02 1.15 -5.36
CA ILE A 133 8.01 1.88 -6.11
C ILE A 133 6.94 2.36 -5.11
N LEU A 134 6.77 3.66 -4.97
CA LEU A 134 5.78 4.26 -4.08
C LEU A 134 4.69 4.97 -4.88
N ILE A 135 3.46 4.49 -4.76
CA ILE A 135 2.32 4.96 -5.56
C ILE A 135 1.28 5.59 -4.63
N GLY A 136 0.81 6.79 -4.97
CA GLY A 136 -0.25 7.46 -4.21
C GLY A 136 0.14 7.81 -2.77
N THR A 137 1.43 7.98 -2.48
CA THR A 137 1.92 8.44 -1.17
C THR A 137 1.77 9.95 -1.01
N GLY A 138 1.83 10.43 0.23
CA GLY A 138 1.73 11.86 0.54
C GLY A 138 2.62 12.30 1.70
N ALA A 139 2.74 13.62 1.88
CA ALA A 139 3.40 14.21 3.03
C ALA A 139 2.36 14.59 4.08
N GLN A 140 2.47 14.03 5.26
CA GLN A 140 1.60 14.32 6.39
C GLN A 140 2.39 15.08 7.48
N SER A 141 1.68 15.89 8.26
CA SER A 141 2.29 16.55 9.42
C SER A 141 2.37 15.55 10.58
N ALA A 142 3.58 15.19 11.01
CA ALA A 142 3.79 14.31 12.16
C ALA A 142 3.11 14.84 13.42
N PHE A 143 3.18 16.16 13.65
CA PHE A 143 2.54 16.82 14.77
C PHE A 143 1.02 16.70 14.74
N LEU A 144 0.40 16.96 13.58
CA LEU A 144 -1.06 16.84 13.42
C LEU A 144 -1.52 15.40 13.62
N MET A 145 -0.82 14.43 13.05
CA MET A 145 -1.15 13.00 13.20
C MET A 145 -1.13 12.58 14.67
N ARG A 146 -0.14 13.05 15.44
CA ARG A 146 -0.06 12.80 16.89
C ARG A 146 -1.25 13.38 17.64
N ILE A 147 -1.61 14.63 17.38
CA ILE A 147 -2.75 15.29 18.04
C ILE A 147 -4.04 14.54 17.74
N MET A 148 -4.30 14.24 16.47
CA MET A 148 -5.52 13.54 16.04
C MET A 148 -5.60 12.15 16.67
N ARG A 149 -4.51 11.38 16.66
CA ARG A 149 -4.43 10.07 17.31
C ARG A 149 -4.76 10.15 18.81
N THR A 150 -4.16 11.10 19.51
CA THR A 150 -4.40 11.28 20.97
C THR A 150 -5.86 11.64 21.25
N TRP A 151 -6.44 12.52 20.46
CA TRP A 151 -7.83 12.94 20.62
C TRP A 151 -8.80 11.78 20.32
N ILE A 152 -8.61 11.05 19.22
CA ILE A 152 -9.43 9.89 18.85
C ILE A 152 -9.30 8.79 19.90
N GLY A 153 -8.08 8.45 20.35
CA GLY A 153 -7.85 7.44 21.37
C GLY A 153 -8.61 7.72 22.66
N LYS A 154 -8.62 8.98 23.13
CA LYS A 154 -9.39 9.40 24.31
C LYS A 154 -10.90 9.33 24.06
N LYS A 155 -11.36 9.84 22.91
CA LYS A 155 -12.80 9.94 22.59
C LYS A 155 -13.47 8.58 22.43
N TYR A 156 -12.75 7.58 21.92
CA TYR A 156 -13.27 6.24 21.62
C TYR A 156 -12.80 5.16 22.60
N THR A 157 -12.29 5.53 23.78
CA THR A 157 -11.93 4.59 24.86
C THR A 157 -13.08 3.60 25.09
N GLY A 158 -12.77 2.29 25.12
CA GLY A 158 -13.75 1.20 25.25
C GLY A 158 -14.50 0.82 23.97
N ARG A 159 -14.29 1.53 22.84
CA ARG A 159 -14.94 1.24 21.55
C ARG A 159 -13.94 1.30 20.38
N MET A 160 -12.68 1.00 20.64
CA MET A 160 -11.59 1.13 19.66
C MET A 160 -11.72 0.16 18.49
N SER A 161 -12.32 -1.01 18.67
CA SER A 161 -12.50 -2.05 17.64
C SER A 161 -13.83 -2.00 16.89
N CYS A 162 -14.70 -1.05 17.21
CA CYS A 162 -16.02 -0.93 16.56
C CYS A 162 -15.94 -0.02 15.33
N ALA A 163 -16.70 -0.35 14.29
CA ALA A 163 -16.84 0.53 13.13
C ALA A 163 -17.41 1.90 13.54
N SER A 164 -16.98 2.96 12.84
CA SER A 164 -17.44 4.32 13.10
C SER A 164 -17.51 5.16 11.83
N ASP A 165 -18.73 5.55 11.44
CA ASP A 165 -18.98 6.44 10.30
C ASP A 165 -18.21 7.77 10.43
N LYS A 166 -18.08 8.28 11.66
CA LYS A 166 -17.32 9.51 11.92
C LYS A 166 -15.84 9.36 11.63
N ILE A 167 -15.27 8.16 11.88
CA ILE A 167 -13.88 7.86 11.52
C ILE A 167 -13.76 7.68 10.02
N HIS A 168 -14.70 6.96 9.39
CA HIS A 168 -14.77 6.83 7.94
C HIS A 168 -14.81 8.22 7.26
N ASP A 169 -15.70 9.11 7.68
CA ASP A 169 -15.84 10.46 7.13
C ASP A 169 -14.59 11.32 7.37
N LEU A 170 -13.93 11.15 8.50
CA LEU A 170 -12.67 11.83 8.80
C LEU A 170 -11.56 11.40 7.83
N MET A 171 -11.50 10.12 7.47
CA MET A 171 -10.48 9.56 6.60
C MET A 171 -10.74 9.81 5.12
N PHE A 172 -11.98 9.63 4.66
CA PHE A 172 -12.34 9.63 3.24
C PHE A 172 -13.23 10.80 2.81
N GLY A 173 -14.04 11.34 3.70
CA GLY A 173 -15.07 12.31 3.37
C GLY A 173 -14.55 13.62 2.74
N THR A 174 -13.30 14.00 3.02
CA THR A 174 -12.69 15.19 2.42
C THR A 174 -12.25 14.97 0.97
N TYR A 175 -11.96 13.73 0.58
CA TYR A 175 -11.49 13.43 -0.78
C TYR A 175 -12.61 13.57 -1.81
N GLY A 176 -13.78 13.01 -1.54
CA GLY A 176 -14.95 13.15 -2.42
C GLY A 176 -15.42 14.59 -2.61
N LYS A 177 -15.32 15.42 -1.57
CA LYS A 177 -15.71 16.85 -1.62
C LYS A 177 -14.95 17.66 -2.68
N LYS A 178 -13.74 17.21 -3.09
CA LYS A 178 -12.95 17.85 -4.14
C LYS A 178 -13.49 17.57 -5.55
N PHE A 179 -14.41 16.61 -5.70
CA PHE A 179 -14.98 16.15 -6.97
C PHE A 179 -16.51 16.32 -6.99
N LYS A 180 -17.00 17.51 -6.63
CA LYS A 180 -18.45 17.81 -6.64
C LYS A 180 -19.08 17.46 -7.99
N GLY A 181 -20.25 16.83 -7.95
CA GLY A 181 -20.98 16.41 -9.16
C GLY A 181 -20.44 15.15 -9.84
N ARG A 182 -19.42 14.51 -9.27
CA ARG A 182 -18.93 13.20 -9.72
C ARG A 182 -19.51 12.08 -8.85
N PRO A 183 -19.59 10.83 -9.39
CA PRO A 183 -20.02 9.67 -8.61
C PRO A 183 -19.18 9.42 -7.35
N ALA A 184 -19.72 8.67 -6.39
CA ALA A 184 -18.97 8.21 -5.24
C ALA A 184 -17.70 7.46 -5.69
N ASN A 185 -16.63 7.57 -4.90
CA ASN A 185 -15.32 6.97 -5.19
C ASN A 185 -14.63 7.43 -6.50
N TYR A 186 -15.13 8.50 -7.15
CA TYR A 186 -14.45 9.07 -8.33
C TYR A 186 -13.03 9.57 -8.02
N TRP A 187 -12.77 9.98 -6.78
CA TRP A 187 -11.45 10.39 -6.32
C TRP A 187 -10.45 9.21 -6.29
N LEU A 188 -10.97 7.98 -6.22
CA LEU A 188 -10.20 6.75 -6.22
C LEU A 188 -9.98 6.26 -7.67
N LEU A 189 -11.06 6.06 -8.43
CA LEU A 189 -11.07 5.50 -9.78
C LEU A 189 -11.92 6.38 -10.72
N THR A 190 -11.38 6.75 -11.87
CA THR A 190 -12.09 7.55 -12.86
C THR A 190 -13.00 6.72 -13.78
N ASP A 191 -12.58 5.49 -14.07
CA ASP A 191 -13.32 4.52 -14.87
C ASP A 191 -14.58 4.04 -14.15
N ASN A 192 -15.73 4.02 -14.87
CA ASN A 192 -17.02 3.67 -14.28
C ASN A 192 -17.14 2.18 -13.98
N GLU A 193 -16.66 1.32 -14.87
CA GLU A 193 -16.74 -0.12 -14.68
C GLU A 193 -15.80 -0.57 -13.56
N LYS A 194 -14.58 -0.03 -13.53
CA LYS A 194 -13.64 -0.27 -12.43
C LYS A 194 -14.16 0.19 -11.06
N ARG A 195 -14.91 1.29 -11.01
CA ARG A 195 -15.60 1.70 -9.77
C ARG A 195 -16.70 0.75 -9.36
N LYS A 196 -17.49 0.23 -10.33
CA LYS A 196 -18.53 -0.78 -10.04
C LYS A 196 -17.92 -2.08 -9.53
N GLU A 197 -16.85 -2.58 -10.19
CA GLU A 197 -16.08 -3.74 -9.72
C GLU A 197 -15.60 -3.53 -8.28
N TYR A 198 -14.96 -2.39 -7.99
CA TYR A 198 -14.50 -2.05 -6.65
C TYR A 198 -15.64 -1.99 -5.62
N THR A 199 -16.75 -1.34 -5.95
CA THR A 199 -17.87 -1.17 -5.00
C THR A 199 -18.65 -2.47 -4.78
N GLY A 200 -18.69 -3.36 -5.78
CA GLY A 200 -19.39 -4.64 -5.72
C GLY A 200 -18.57 -5.79 -5.12
N ASP A 201 -17.29 -5.58 -4.87
CA ASP A 201 -16.41 -6.60 -4.32
C ASP A 201 -16.60 -6.71 -2.80
N ILE A 202 -17.06 -7.88 -2.34
CA ILE A 202 -17.36 -8.17 -0.91
C ILE A 202 -16.11 -8.18 -0.01
N LEU A 203 -14.91 -8.30 -0.59
CA LEU A 203 -13.64 -8.26 0.14
C LEU A 203 -13.12 -6.83 0.33
N ILE A 204 -13.72 -5.86 -0.36
CA ILE A 204 -13.46 -4.44 -0.14
C ILE A 204 -14.17 -3.99 1.13
N ARG A 205 -13.40 -3.70 2.17
CA ARG A 205 -13.93 -3.28 3.46
C ARG A 205 -13.77 -1.78 3.63
N GLN A 206 -14.89 -1.08 3.80
CA GLN A 206 -14.89 0.37 3.98
C GLN A 206 -15.19 0.78 5.44
N ASP A 207 -15.68 -0.12 6.26
CA ASP A 207 -15.93 0.13 7.67
C ASP A 207 -14.61 0.23 8.44
N VAL A 208 -14.39 1.34 9.11
CA VAL A 208 -13.11 1.66 9.76
C VAL A 208 -13.30 1.84 11.26
N SER A 209 -12.40 1.25 12.05
CA SER A 209 -12.37 1.43 13.50
C SER A 209 -11.50 2.62 13.93
N PRO A 210 -11.74 3.19 15.11
CA PRO A 210 -10.85 4.17 15.73
C PRO A 210 -9.43 3.64 15.93
N ALA A 211 -9.26 2.34 16.24
CA ALA A 211 -7.93 1.72 16.37
C ALA A 211 -7.17 1.77 15.04
N PHE A 212 -7.82 1.43 13.92
CA PHE A 212 -7.20 1.54 12.60
C PHE A 212 -6.72 2.97 12.33
N PHE A 213 -7.58 3.98 12.59
CA PHE A 213 -7.20 5.38 12.43
C PHE A 213 -5.98 5.75 13.28
N CYS A 214 -5.96 5.33 14.54
CA CYS A 214 -4.87 5.64 15.47
C CYS A 214 -3.55 5.02 15.02
N GLU A 215 -3.57 3.74 14.64
CA GLU A 215 -2.36 3.04 14.21
C GLU A 215 -1.88 3.50 12.82
N PHE A 216 -2.79 3.77 11.89
CA PHE A 216 -2.42 4.40 10.62
C PHE A 216 -1.82 5.80 10.82
N SER A 217 -2.37 6.60 11.74
CA SER A 217 -1.80 7.91 12.11
C SER A 217 -0.40 7.78 12.70
N LYS A 218 -0.14 6.73 13.52
CA LYS A 218 1.20 6.38 14.02
C LYS A 218 2.16 6.06 12.87
N GLY A 219 1.72 5.26 11.90
CA GLY A 219 2.48 4.95 10.71
C GLY A 219 2.81 6.19 9.86
N MET A 220 1.83 7.06 9.62
CA MET A 220 2.05 8.33 8.91
C MET A 220 3.02 9.26 9.66
N GLU A 221 2.93 9.33 10.99
CA GLU A 221 3.88 10.08 11.83
C GLU A 221 5.30 9.51 11.67
N CYS A 222 5.46 8.19 11.76
CA CYS A 222 6.73 7.50 11.58
C CYS A 222 7.31 7.75 10.18
N ALA A 223 6.53 7.53 9.13
CA ALA A 223 6.94 7.78 7.75
C ALA A 223 7.35 9.25 7.50
N SER A 224 6.72 10.20 8.19
CA SER A 224 7.10 11.63 8.10
C SER A 224 8.41 11.94 8.80
N ARG A 225 8.71 11.28 9.92
CA ARG A 225 10.00 11.40 10.61
C ARG A 225 11.12 10.78 9.79
N ASN A 226 10.86 9.63 9.19
CA ASN A 226 11.82 8.90 8.36
C ASN A 226 12.20 9.62 7.07
N LEU A 227 11.52 10.70 6.69
CA LEU A 227 11.95 11.52 5.53
C LEU A 227 13.37 12.07 5.65
N LYS A 228 13.86 12.26 6.86
CA LYS A 228 15.22 12.75 7.14
C LYS A 228 16.20 11.62 7.48
N ASN A 229 15.77 10.35 7.42
CA ASN A 229 16.63 9.23 7.71
C ASN A 229 17.68 9.09 6.59
N PRO A 230 18.98 9.21 6.90
CA PRO A 230 20.04 9.05 5.90
C PRO A 230 20.09 7.64 5.28
N ASN A 231 19.49 6.65 5.94
CA ASN A 231 19.40 5.27 5.44
C ASN A 231 18.39 5.07 4.31
N ASN A 232 17.64 6.11 3.92
CA ASN A 232 16.78 6.10 2.73
C ASN A 232 17.63 6.11 1.44
N THR A 233 18.46 5.09 1.27
CA THR A 233 19.40 4.99 0.14
C THR A 233 18.90 4.08 -0.98
N ILE A 234 17.73 3.45 -0.81
CA ILE A 234 17.16 2.56 -1.83
C ILE A 234 16.66 3.40 -3.01
N PRO A 235 17.05 3.08 -4.27
CA PRO A 235 16.51 3.73 -5.44
C PRO A 235 14.98 3.63 -5.46
N THR A 236 14.27 4.76 -5.51
CA THR A 236 12.82 4.81 -5.35
C THR A 236 12.16 5.53 -6.52
N LEU A 237 11.12 4.90 -7.09
CA LEU A 237 10.26 5.51 -8.11
C LEU A 237 8.93 5.94 -7.50
N PHE A 238 8.63 7.23 -7.54
CA PHE A 238 7.35 7.79 -7.11
C PHE A 238 6.39 7.92 -8.29
N LEU A 239 5.17 7.36 -8.15
CA LEU A 239 4.10 7.45 -9.15
C LEU A 239 2.82 8.02 -8.52
N TYR A 240 2.09 8.86 -9.27
CA TYR A 240 0.83 9.42 -8.79
C TYR A 240 -0.08 9.92 -9.91
N GLY A 241 -1.37 9.93 -9.66
CA GLY A 241 -2.35 10.58 -10.50
C GLY A 241 -2.34 12.10 -10.29
N LYS A 242 -2.39 12.88 -11.38
CA LYS A 242 -2.38 14.36 -11.29
C LYS A 242 -3.54 14.93 -10.48
N LYS A 243 -4.65 14.17 -10.40
CA LYS A 243 -5.84 14.53 -9.62
C LYS A 243 -5.97 13.75 -8.31
N ASP A 244 -4.88 13.13 -7.83
CA ASP A 244 -4.88 12.37 -6.58
C ASP A 244 -4.91 13.30 -5.35
N PRO A 245 -6.01 13.29 -4.55
CA PRO A 245 -6.11 14.13 -3.36
C PRO A 245 -5.23 13.63 -2.20
N VAL A 246 -4.89 12.32 -2.14
CA VAL A 246 -4.02 11.74 -1.10
C VAL A 246 -2.59 12.23 -1.27
N SER A 247 -2.11 12.33 -2.50
CA SER A 247 -0.81 12.92 -2.82
C SER A 247 -0.79 14.46 -2.71
N GLY A 248 -1.92 15.07 -2.31
CA GLY A 248 -2.10 16.52 -2.29
C GLY A 248 -2.04 17.13 -3.69
N PHE A 249 -2.64 16.46 -4.69
CA PHE A 249 -2.57 16.86 -6.10
C PHE A 249 -1.11 17.01 -6.58
N GLY A 250 -0.26 16.11 -6.11
CA GLY A 250 1.17 16.07 -6.41
C GLY A 250 2.04 16.95 -5.52
N LYS A 251 1.50 17.86 -4.70
CA LYS A 251 2.31 18.71 -3.80
C LYS A 251 2.96 17.87 -2.68
N GLY A 252 2.17 17.01 -2.04
CA GLY A 252 2.63 16.13 -0.96
C GLY A 252 3.67 15.13 -1.41
N ILE A 253 3.39 14.40 -2.48
CA ILE A 253 4.33 13.39 -2.99
C ILE A 253 5.64 14.02 -3.49
N ARG A 254 5.61 15.21 -4.11
CA ARG A 254 6.83 15.93 -4.50
C ARG A 254 7.70 16.35 -3.32
N LYS A 255 7.08 16.67 -2.17
CA LYS A 255 7.82 16.94 -0.93
C LYS A 255 8.56 15.69 -0.44
N VAL A 256 7.89 14.53 -0.46
CA VAL A 256 8.51 13.24 -0.11
C VAL A 256 9.63 12.89 -1.09
N TYR A 257 9.35 12.97 -2.38
CA TYR A 257 10.34 12.74 -3.44
C TYR A 257 11.62 13.57 -3.27
N LYS A 258 11.49 14.86 -2.96
CA LYS A 258 12.66 15.72 -2.77
C LYS A 258 13.56 15.23 -1.64
N ALA A 259 12.97 14.84 -0.50
CA ALA A 259 13.72 14.31 0.63
C ALA A 259 14.43 12.99 0.29
N TYR A 260 13.79 12.09 -0.46
CA TYR A 260 14.44 10.86 -0.92
C TYR A 260 15.55 11.11 -1.95
N LYS A 261 15.34 12.08 -2.84
CA LYS A 261 16.30 12.46 -3.86
C LYS A 261 17.61 13.03 -3.28
N GLU A 262 17.54 13.67 -2.12
CA GLU A 262 18.71 14.15 -1.39
C GLU A 262 19.60 13.00 -0.93
N ASN A 263 19.00 11.86 -0.54
CA ASN A 263 19.74 10.68 -0.08
C ASN A 263 20.16 9.74 -1.21
N ASN A 264 19.39 9.69 -2.31
CA ASN A 264 19.67 8.83 -3.45
C ASN A 264 19.36 9.54 -4.78
N PRO A 265 20.39 9.88 -5.60
CA PRO A 265 20.23 10.51 -6.92
C PRO A 265 19.44 9.69 -7.93
N ASP A 266 19.33 8.35 -7.77
CA ASP A 266 18.58 7.46 -8.67
C ASP A 266 17.08 7.44 -8.37
N THR A 267 16.64 8.28 -7.42
CA THR A 267 15.22 8.47 -7.12
C THR A 267 14.53 9.24 -8.25
N GLY A 268 13.42 8.69 -8.74
CA GLY A 268 12.61 9.25 -9.82
C GLY A 268 11.17 9.57 -9.40
N ILE A 269 10.49 10.42 -10.18
CA ILE A 269 9.08 10.73 -10.01
C ILE A 269 8.38 10.85 -11.36
N ARG A 270 7.16 10.28 -11.48
CA ARG A 270 6.29 10.45 -12.64
C ARG A 270 4.83 10.67 -12.23
N SER A 271 4.13 11.49 -13.01
CA SER A 271 2.69 11.70 -12.86
C SER A 271 1.93 11.17 -14.07
N PHE A 272 0.71 10.68 -13.82
CA PHE A 272 -0.19 10.19 -14.86
C PHE A 272 -1.50 10.98 -14.84
N PRO A 273 -2.24 11.05 -15.95
CA PRO A 273 -3.64 11.41 -15.91
C PRO A 273 -4.38 10.44 -14.97
N GLY A 274 -5.36 10.92 -14.20
CA GLY A 274 -6.13 10.07 -13.28
C GLY A 274 -6.11 10.58 -11.84
N THR A 275 -6.76 9.82 -10.99
CA THR A 275 -6.97 10.07 -9.56
C THR A 275 -6.04 9.21 -8.70
N HIS A 276 -6.53 8.65 -7.60
CA HIS A 276 -5.65 8.01 -6.63
C HIS A 276 -5.16 6.62 -7.07
N ASP A 277 -6.07 5.75 -7.52
CA ASP A 277 -5.75 4.36 -7.88
C ASP A 277 -5.41 4.24 -9.36
N ILE A 278 -4.21 4.67 -9.73
CA ILE A 278 -3.72 4.58 -11.11
C ILE A 278 -3.35 3.14 -11.53
N LEU A 279 -3.22 2.21 -10.58
CA LEU A 279 -2.87 0.81 -10.86
C LEU A 279 -4.04 0.01 -11.42
N HIS A 280 -5.26 0.38 -11.06
CA HIS A 280 -6.49 -0.35 -11.43
C HIS A 280 -7.43 0.47 -12.32
N ASP A 281 -7.08 1.73 -12.64
CA ASP A 281 -7.85 2.57 -13.56
C ASP A 281 -7.47 2.29 -15.03
N SER A 282 -8.17 2.85 -15.99
CA SER A 282 -8.06 2.60 -17.44
C SER A 282 -6.65 2.73 -18.02
N MET A 283 -5.73 3.41 -17.36
CA MET A 283 -4.36 3.63 -17.82
C MET A 283 -3.31 2.67 -17.25
N TYR A 284 -3.70 1.62 -16.56
CA TYR A 284 -2.82 0.71 -15.83
C TYR A 284 -1.65 0.15 -16.66
N GLU A 285 -1.84 -0.14 -17.94
CA GLU A 285 -0.78 -0.68 -18.81
C GLU A 285 0.42 0.25 -18.95
N SER A 286 0.17 1.57 -19.07
CA SER A 286 1.24 2.58 -19.16
C SER A 286 2.02 2.69 -17.87
N ILE A 287 1.37 2.46 -16.73
CA ILE A 287 1.98 2.44 -15.41
C ILE A 287 2.82 1.17 -15.25
N PHE A 288 2.29 0.00 -15.62
CA PHE A 288 3.02 -1.27 -15.58
C PHE A 288 4.27 -1.21 -16.45
N LYS A 289 4.15 -0.64 -17.67
CA LYS A 289 5.31 -0.40 -18.55
C LYS A 289 6.36 0.49 -17.88
N THR A 290 5.94 1.58 -17.25
CA THR A 290 6.86 2.49 -16.54
C THR A 290 7.59 1.77 -15.40
N ILE A 291 6.89 0.94 -14.62
CA ILE A 291 7.48 0.13 -13.57
C ILE A 291 8.47 -0.89 -14.16
N ALA A 292 8.09 -1.60 -15.22
CA ALA A 292 8.95 -2.58 -15.87
C ALA A 292 10.24 -1.95 -16.43
N ASP A 293 10.15 -0.76 -17.02
CA ASP A 293 11.30 0.00 -17.51
C ASP A 293 12.23 0.44 -16.36
N TYR A 294 11.65 0.79 -15.21
CA TYR A 294 12.42 1.14 -14.01
C TYR A 294 13.14 -0.06 -13.39
N LEU A 295 12.49 -1.22 -13.33
CA LEU A 295 13.08 -2.43 -12.75
C LEU A 295 14.24 -3.00 -13.58
N ARG A 296 14.27 -2.74 -14.91
CA ARG A 296 15.31 -3.21 -15.83
C ARG A 296 16.61 -2.42 -15.76
N LYS A 297 16.57 -1.17 -15.34
CA LYS A 297 17.73 -0.31 -15.12
C LYS A 297 18.51 -0.73 -13.88
#